data_6d36e4435c4040b644c8bdce02589d39
#
_entry.id   6d36e4435c4040b644c8bdce02589d39
#
_cell.length_a   1.000
_cell.length_b   1.000
_cell.length_c   1.000
_cell.angle_alpha   90.00
_cell.angle_beta   90.00
_cell.angle_gamma   90.00
#
_symmetry.space_group_name_H-M   'P 1'
#
loop_
_entity.id
_entity.type
_entity.pdbx_description
1 polymer ?
#
loop_
_entity_poly.entity_id
_entity_poly.type
_entity_poly.pdbx_seq_one_letter_code
_entity_poly.pdbx_strand_id
1 'polypeptide(L)'
;FQTRIDLVKDKYRALRNERLRKRVEELGVELSDQATIEEIRQKEKDYIERRELIETSLDSFVRSSTSLIYQINKRYLPRNADLIRVINLVYEQSEIIIREDQEQNENYLILIYVKDQDVKRGLIVVEDKIKQQTREYNRGQIFKFGDDLTDSMIKYLEQIRERTKKAS
;
A
#
# COMPACT_ATOMS: atom_id res chain seq x y z
N PHE A 1 -50.98 -20.47 -8.23
CA PHE A 1 -49.75 -20.86 -8.95
C PHE A 1 -48.78 -19.72 -9.12
N GLN A 2 -49.19 -18.54 -9.59
CA GLN A 2 -48.38 -17.34 -9.71
C GLN A 2 -47.86 -16.87 -8.34
N THR A 3 -48.67 -16.95 -7.31
CA THR A 3 -48.29 -16.55 -5.94
C THR A 3 -47.11 -17.40 -5.40
N ARG A 4 -47.06 -18.70 -5.71
CA ARG A 4 -45.92 -19.56 -5.31
C ARG A 4 -44.65 -19.21 -6.03
N ILE A 5 -44.73 -18.91 -7.32
CA ILE A 5 -43.57 -18.49 -8.12
C ILE A 5 -43.02 -17.14 -7.57
N ASP A 6 -43.91 -16.23 -7.26
CA ASP A 6 -43.52 -14.92 -6.70
C ASP A 6 -42.84 -15.05 -5.35
N LEU A 7 -43.34 -15.94 -4.46
CA LEU A 7 -42.72 -16.22 -3.17
C LEU A 7 -41.32 -16.82 -3.33
N VAL A 8 -41.12 -17.71 -4.28
CA VAL A 8 -39.80 -18.30 -4.55
C VAL A 8 -38.85 -17.26 -5.09
N LYS A 9 -39.27 -16.39 -6.00
CA LYS A 9 -38.49 -15.29 -6.53
C LYS A 9 -38.09 -14.33 -5.43
N ASP A 10 -39.01 -13.98 -4.53
CA ASP A 10 -38.73 -13.07 -3.42
C ASP A 10 -37.73 -13.66 -2.44
N LYS A 11 -37.83 -14.95 -2.12
CA LYS A 11 -36.82 -15.64 -1.29
C LYS A 11 -35.47 -15.66 -1.93
N TYR A 12 -35.39 -15.89 -3.23
CA TYR A 12 -34.16 -15.91 -3.98
C TYR A 12 -33.47 -14.53 -3.99
N ARG A 13 -34.27 -13.48 -4.21
CA ARG A 13 -33.77 -12.09 -4.17
C ARG A 13 -33.27 -11.73 -2.78
N ALA A 14 -34.02 -12.06 -1.73
CA ALA A 14 -33.64 -11.79 -0.35
C ALA A 14 -32.30 -12.46 0.01
N LEU A 15 -32.15 -13.72 -0.36
CA LEU A 15 -30.92 -14.48 -0.11
C LEU A 15 -29.72 -13.88 -0.87
N ARG A 16 -29.92 -13.51 -2.12
CA ARG A 16 -28.87 -12.90 -2.94
C ARG A 16 -28.48 -11.53 -2.39
N ASN A 17 -29.43 -10.72 -1.95
CA ASN A 17 -29.18 -9.41 -1.36
C ASN A 17 -28.44 -9.53 -0.04
N GLU A 18 -28.79 -10.51 0.79
CA GLU A 18 -28.08 -10.79 2.03
C GLU A 18 -26.62 -11.19 1.80
N ARG A 19 -26.38 -12.05 0.81
CA ARG A 19 -25.02 -12.47 0.44
C ARG A 19 -24.19 -11.29 -0.06
N LEU A 20 -24.77 -10.44 -0.88
CA LEU A 20 -24.10 -9.23 -1.37
C LEU A 20 -23.75 -8.31 -0.20
N ARG A 21 -24.70 -8.08 0.71
CA ARG A 21 -24.49 -7.25 1.88
C ARG A 21 -23.33 -7.76 2.74
N LYS A 22 -23.30 -9.06 3.04
CA LYS A 22 -22.22 -9.69 3.81
C LYS A 22 -20.87 -9.52 3.12
N ARG A 23 -20.82 -9.75 1.81
CA ARG A 23 -19.60 -9.62 1.02
C ARG A 23 -19.04 -8.20 1.10
N VAL A 24 -19.89 -7.19 0.99
CA VAL A 24 -19.47 -5.78 1.04
C VAL A 24 -19.06 -5.38 2.46
N GLU A 25 -19.76 -5.84 3.49
CA GLU A 25 -19.40 -5.61 4.89
C GLU A 25 -18.04 -6.24 5.24
N GLU A 26 -17.73 -7.41 4.70
CA GLU A 26 -16.43 -8.08 4.87
C GLU A 26 -15.26 -7.26 4.28
N LEU A 27 -15.54 -6.41 3.29
CA LEU A 27 -14.54 -5.49 2.73
C LEU A 27 -14.25 -4.30 3.66
N GLY A 28 -14.98 -4.15 4.77
CA GLY A 28 -14.83 -3.04 5.70
C GLY A 28 -15.66 -1.81 5.33
N VAL A 29 -16.55 -1.93 4.36
CA VAL A 29 -17.45 -0.84 3.95
C VAL A 29 -18.64 -0.77 4.91
N GLU A 30 -18.89 0.41 5.48
CA GLU A 30 -20.05 0.63 6.33
C GLU A 30 -21.31 0.75 5.49
N LEU A 31 -22.33 -0.04 5.83
CA LEU A 31 -23.63 -0.02 5.20
C LEU A 31 -24.71 0.34 6.23
N SER A 32 -25.63 1.23 5.86
CA SER A 32 -26.79 1.48 6.69
C SER A 32 -27.75 0.30 6.63
N ASP A 33 -28.53 0.06 7.68
CA ASP A 33 -29.52 -1.02 7.72
C ASP A 33 -30.60 -0.85 6.67
N GLN A 34 -30.79 0.37 6.18
CA GLN A 34 -31.80 0.72 5.19
C GLN A 34 -31.21 0.86 3.77
N ALA A 35 -29.95 0.49 3.57
CA ALA A 35 -29.30 0.60 2.27
C ALA A 35 -30.00 -0.28 1.22
N THR A 36 -30.29 0.31 0.06
CA THR A 36 -30.87 -0.44 -1.07
C THR A 36 -29.80 -1.30 -1.73
N ILE A 37 -30.23 -2.31 -2.48
CA ILE A 37 -29.30 -3.19 -3.20
C ILE A 37 -28.46 -2.42 -4.20
N GLU A 38 -29.01 -1.39 -4.82
CA GLU A 38 -28.29 -0.54 -5.77
C GLU A 38 -27.21 0.29 -5.06
N GLU A 39 -27.50 0.82 -3.88
CA GLU A 39 -26.54 1.53 -3.06
C GLU A 39 -25.39 0.62 -2.63
N ILE A 40 -25.69 -0.62 -2.23
CA ILE A 40 -24.69 -1.61 -1.83
C ILE A 40 -23.78 -1.97 -3.01
N ARG A 41 -24.35 -2.19 -4.20
CA ARG A 41 -23.57 -2.46 -5.41
C ARG A 41 -22.68 -1.29 -5.80
N GLN A 42 -23.18 -0.08 -5.66
CA GLN A 42 -22.41 1.13 -5.98
C GLN A 42 -21.25 1.29 -5.01
N LYS A 43 -21.46 1.06 -3.72
CA LYS A 43 -20.40 1.11 -2.71
C LYS A 43 -19.34 0.05 -2.95
N GLU A 44 -19.72 -1.16 -3.33
CA GLU A 44 -18.76 -2.21 -3.70
C GLU A 44 -17.93 -1.79 -4.90
N LYS A 45 -18.57 -1.26 -5.94
CA LYS A 45 -17.89 -0.80 -7.15
C LYS A 45 -16.90 0.34 -6.83
N ASP A 46 -17.33 1.32 -6.06
CA ASP A 46 -16.48 2.45 -5.65
C ASP A 46 -15.28 1.97 -4.84
N TYR A 47 -15.47 1.01 -3.94
CA TYR A 47 -14.40 0.41 -3.16
C TYR A 47 -13.37 -0.29 -4.05
N ILE A 48 -13.83 -1.12 -5.00
CA ILE A 48 -12.96 -1.86 -5.90
C ILE A 48 -12.17 -0.90 -6.80
N GLU A 49 -12.83 0.10 -7.39
CA GLU A 49 -12.17 1.12 -8.22
C GLU A 49 -11.11 1.88 -7.42
N ARG A 50 -11.43 2.26 -6.19
CA ARG A 50 -10.49 2.95 -5.30
C ARG A 50 -9.27 2.08 -4.99
N ARG A 51 -9.48 0.79 -4.69
CA ARG A 51 -8.37 -0.15 -4.45
C ARG A 51 -7.48 -0.31 -5.66
N GLU A 52 -8.06 -0.47 -6.85
CA GLU A 52 -7.31 -0.58 -8.10
C GLU A 52 -6.47 0.68 -8.37
N LEU A 53 -7.02 1.85 -8.12
CA LEU A 53 -6.30 3.11 -8.29
C LEU A 53 -5.13 3.24 -7.30
N ILE A 54 -5.31 2.83 -6.05
CA ILE A 54 -4.24 2.82 -5.05
C ILE A 54 -3.11 1.88 -5.51
N GLU A 55 -3.45 0.66 -5.91
CA GLU A 55 -2.49 -0.33 -6.38
C GLU A 55 -1.72 0.15 -7.61
N THR A 56 -2.43 0.69 -8.58
CA THR A 56 -1.82 1.23 -9.80
C THR A 56 -0.91 2.41 -9.50
N SER A 57 -1.33 3.29 -8.60
CA SER A 57 -0.52 4.46 -8.21
C SER A 57 0.78 4.08 -7.53
N LEU A 58 0.77 3.03 -6.70
CA LEU A 58 1.94 2.59 -5.96
C LEU A 58 2.82 1.59 -6.73
N ASP A 59 2.32 0.99 -7.80
CA ASP A 59 3.04 -0.05 -8.54
C ASP A 59 4.42 0.40 -9.05
N SER A 60 4.51 1.57 -9.65
CA SER A 60 5.78 2.10 -10.14
C SER A 60 6.76 2.39 -9.00
N PHE A 61 6.25 2.83 -7.85
CA PHE A 61 7.07 3.06 -6.66
C PHE A 61 7.58 1.75 -6.05
N VAL A 62 6.78 0.68 -6.06
CA VAL A 62 7.21 -0.67 -5.68
C VAL A 62 8.36 -1.13 -6.56
N ARG A 63 8.19 -1.03 -7.87
CA ARG A 63 9.21 -1.47 -8.84
C ARG A 63 10.52 -0.70 -8.69
N SER A 64 10.44 0.61 -8.60
CA SER A 64 11.61 1.47 -8.43
C SER A 64 12.34 1.16 -7.13
N SER A 65 11.61 1.04 -6.03
CA SER A 65 12.18 0.70 -4.72
C SER A 65 12.83 -0.68 -4.74
N THR A 66 12.14 -1.69 -5.26
CA THR A 66 12.64 -3.06 -5.33
C THR A 66 13.92 -3.15 -6.15
N SER A 67 13.96 -2.49 -7.29
CA SER A 67 15.14 -2.48 -8.18
C SER A 67 16.34 -1.83 -7.51
N LEU A 68 16.15 -0.67 -6.89
CA LEU A 68 17.24 0.04 -6.21
C LEU A 68 17.75 -0.76 -5.01
N ILE A 69 16.86 -1.25 -4.17
CA ILE A 69 17.25 -2.01 -2.96
C ILE A 69 17.97 -3.31 -3.33
N TYR A 70 17.54 -3.97 -4.40
CA TYR A 70 18.25 -5.14 -4.92
C TYR A 70 19.69 -4.82 -5.27
N GLN A 71 19.93 -3.70 -5.97
CA GLN A 71 21.28 -3.27 -6.34
C GLN A 71 22.13 -2.94 -5.11
N ILE A 72 21.54 -2.29 -4.12
CA ILE A 72 22.23 -1.93 -2.87
C ILE A 72 22.64 -3.20 -2.11
N ASN A 73 21.73 -4.14 -1.96
CA ASN A 73 22.00 -5.40 -1.26
C ASN A 73 23.12 -6.20 -1.96
N LYS A 74 23.13 -6.17 -3.28
CA LYS A 74 24.08 -6.96 -4.08
C LYS A 74 25.48 -6.36 -4.10
N ARG A 75 25.61 -5.01 -4.13
CA ARG A 75 26.89 -4.37 -4.48
C ARG A 75 27.44 -3.44 -3.41
N TYR A 76 26.60 -2.85 -2.57
CA TYR A 76 27.02 -1.72 -1.74
C TYR A 76 26.97 -1.96 -0.26
N LEU A 77 26.27 -2.99 0.22
CA LEU A 77 26.21 -3.28 1.65
C LEU A 77 27.52 -3.89 2.15
N PRO A 78 27.99 -3.48 3.33
CA PRO A 78 29.09 -4.17 4.03
C PRO A 78 28.72 -5.64 4.31
N ARG A 79 29.71 -6.53 4.37
CA ARG A 79 29.51 -7.97 4.54
C ARG A 79 28.71 -8.33 5.79
N ASN A 80 28.86 -7.57 6.86
CA ASN A 80 28.24 -7.86 8.16
C ASN A 80 26.94 -7.06 8.39
N ALA A 81 26.49 -6.29 7.40
CA ALA A 81 25.26 -5.53 7.52
C ALA A 81 24.04 -6.40 7.17
N ASP A 82 22.92 -6.12 7.83
CA ASP A 82 21.65 -6.75 7.48
C ASP A 82 21.20 -6.31 6.09
N LEU A 83 20.58 -7.25 5.38
CA LEU A 83 19.94 -6.95 4.12
C LEU A 83 18.81 -5.95 4.33
N ILE A 84 18.57 -5.13 3.33
CA ILE A 84 17.43 -4.22 3.29
C ILE A 84 16.30 -4.90 2.54
N ARG A 85 15.09 -4.80 3.05
CA ARG A 85 13.90 -5.39 2.43
C ARG A 85 12.90 -4.33 2.01
N VAL A 86 12.26 -4.57 0.87
CA VAL A 86 11.06 -3.86 0.44
C VAL A 86 9.87 -4.74 0.76
N ILE A 87 9.04 -4.30 1.69
CA ILE A 87 7.83 -5.03 2.09
C ILE A 87 6.65 -4.39 1.37
N ASN A 88 6.08 -5.12 0.43
CA ASN A 88 4.94 -4.65 -0.34
C ASN A 88 3.64 -4.99 0.39
N LEU A 89 3.06 -4.01 1.07
CA LEU A 89 1.78 -4.12 1.77
C LEU A 89 0.67 -3.34 1.06
N VAL A 90 0.78 -3.18 -0.26
CA VAL A 90 -0.19 -2.42 -1.05
C VAL A 90 -1.59 -3.03 -0.96
N TYR A 91 -1.69 -4.37 -1.00
CA TYR A 91 -2.99 -5.06 -0.89
C TYR A 91 -3.58 -4.99 0.51
N GLU A 92 -2.76 -5.18 1.53
CA GLU A 92 -3.22 -5.31 2.92
C GLU A 92 -3.44 -3.95 3.59
N GLN A 93 -2.51 -3.02 3.40
CA GLN A 93 -2.46 -1.76 4.14
C GLN A 93 -2.29 -0.52 3.27
N SER A 94 -2.24 -0.67 1.95
CA SER A 94 -2.04 0.44 0.99
C SER A 94 -0.72 1.18 1.21
N GLU A 95 0.33 0.46 1.57
CA GLU A 95 1.64 1.05 1.86
C GLU A 95 2.80 0.15 1.44
N ILE A 96 3.98 0.76 1.32
CA ILE A 96 5.24 0.08 1.02
C ILE A 96 6.21 0.45 2.14
N ILE A 97 6.90 -0.54 2.69
CA ILE A 97 7.87 -0.36 3.76
C ILE A 97 9.25 -0.78 3.28
N ILE A 98 10.25 0.07 3.53
CA ILE A 98 11.67 -0.28 3.33
C ILE A 98 12.28 -0.33 4.72
N ARG A 99 12.83 -1.48 5.09
CA ARG A 99 13.42 -1.71 6.41
C ARG A 99 14.59 -2.70 6.36
N GLU A 100 15.33 -2.76 7.46
CA GLU A 100 16.31 -3.81 7.65
C GLU A 100 15.60 -5.16 7.87
N ASP A 101 16.21 -6.25 7.42
CA ASP A 101 15.62 -7.59 7.46
C ASP A 101 15.24 -8.03 8.88
N GLN A 102 16.09 -7.72 9.86
CA GLN A 102 15.89 -8.10 11.25
C GLN A 102 14.94 -7.19 12.02
N GLU A 103 14.54 -6.05 11.43
CA GLU A 103 13.67 -5.10 12.09
C GLU A 103 12.19 -5.41 11.85
N GLN A 104 11.33 -4.83 12.69
CA GLN A 104 9.88 -4.87 12.53
C GLN A 104 9.41 -3.71 11.65
N ASN A 105 8.19 -3.83 11.13
CA ASN A 105 7.62 -2.81 10.24
C ASN A 105 7.52 -1.43 10.88
N GLU A 106 7.30 -1.36 12.19
CA GLU A 106 7.25 -0.07 12.91
C GLU A 106 8.59 0.67 12.89
N ASN A 107 9.69 -0.07 12.79
CA ASN A 107 11.04 0.48 12.74
C ASN A 107 11.54 0.63 11.29
N TYR A 108 10.67 1.10 10.42
CA TYR A 108 11.01 1.29 9.01
C TYR A 108 12.04 2.39 8.80
N LEU A 109 12.77 2.27 7.69
CA LEU A 109 13.64 3.35 7.19
C LEU A 109 12.83 4.32 6.34
N ILE A 110 11.98 3.79 5.48
CA ILE A 110 11.14 4.56 4.57
C ILE A 110 9.75 3.93 4.51
N LEU A 111 8.72 4.78 4.59
CA LEU A 111 7.33 4.39 4.43
C LEU A 111 6.71 5.17 3.27
N ILE A 112 6.03 4.48 2.37
CA ILE A 112 5.42 5.04 1.17
C ILE A 112 3.93 4.71 1.17
N TYR A 113 3.07 5.71 1.01
CA TYR A 113 1.62 5.51 0.96
C TYR A 113 0.93 6.63 0.18
N VAL A 114 -0.33 6.41 -0.18
CA VAL A 114 -1.16 7.45 -0.84
C VAL A 114 -1.70 8.40 0.24
N LYS A 115 -1.52 9.70 0.05
CA LYS A 115 -1.92 10.73 1.01
C LYS A 115 -3.43 10.68 1.26
N ASP A 116 -3.81 10.53 2.54
CA ASP A 116 -5.20 10.47 3.01
C ASP A 116 -6.05 9.41 2.28
N GLN A 117 -5.40 8.44 1.65
CA GLN A 117 -6.04 7.49 0.74
C GLN A 117 -6.88 8.16 -0.34
N ASP A 118 -6.60 9.42 -0.64
CA ASP A 118 -7.29 10.19 -1.67
C ASP A 118 -6.65 9.97 -3.03
N VAL A 119 -7.20 9.01 -3.75
CA VAL A 119 -6.70 8.62 -5.08
C VAL A 119 -6.92 9.69 -6.14
N LYS A 120 -7.90 10.58 -5.91
CA LYS A 120 -8.21 11.66 -6.86
C LYS A 120 -7.08 12.68 -6.94
N ARG A 121 -6.47 13.01 -5.81
CA ARG A 121 -5.28 13.87 -5.76
C ARG A 121 -4.05 13.13 -6.27
N GLY A 122 -4.00 11.81 -6.10
CA GLY A 122 -2.89 10.99 -6.56
C GLY A 122 -1.55 11.33 -5.94
N LEU A 123 -1.54 11.94 -4.76
CA LEU A 123 -0.31 12.30 -4.06
C LEU A 123 0.21 11.10 -3.27
N ILE A 124 1.49 10.84 -3.43
CA ILE A 124 2.19 9.76 -2.75
C ILE A 124 3.14 10.38 -1.73
N VAL A 125 2.98 9.96 -0.48
CA VAL A 125 3.81 10.44 0.64
C VAL A 125 4.91 9.46 0.91
N VAL A 126 6.12 9.97 1.08
CA VAL A 126 7.29 9.20 1.49
C VAL A 126 7.80 9.76 2.81
N GLU A 127 7.65 8.99 3.88
CA GLU A 127 8.21 9.30 5.18
C GLU A 127 9.61 8.69 5.27
N ASP A 128 10.61 9.54 5.34
CA ASP A 128 12.02 9.15 5.31
C ASP A 128 12.66 9.41 6.67
N LYS A 129 12.88 8.35 7.43
CA LYS A 129 13.54 8.43 8.73
C LYS A 129 15.06 8.61 8.62
N ILE A 130 15.64 8.25 7.48
CA ILE A 130 17.08 8.38 7.25
C ILE A 130 17.47 9.86 7.20
N LYS A 131 16.72 10.63 6.40
CA LYS A 131 16.91 12.09 6.28
C LYS A 131 16.01 12.89 7.22
N GLN A 132 15.14 12.23 7.97
CA GLN A 132 14.19 12.86 8.90
C GLN A 132 13.29 13.88 8.22
N GLN A 133 12.74 13.53 7.07
CA GLN A 133 11.86 14.38 6.29
C GLN A 133 10.71 13.61 5.67
N THR A 134 9.65 14.32 5.32
CA THR A 134 8.50 13.78 4.60
C THR A 134 8.43 14.48 3.25
N ARG A 135 8.31 13.70 2.19
CA ARG A 135 8.24 14.19 0.82
C ARG A 135 6.90 13.79 0.19
N GLU A 136 6.44 14.57 -0.75
CA GLU A 136 5.24 14.26 -1.53
C GLU A 136 5.58 14.21 -3.01
N TYR A 137 5.01 13.22 -3.71
CA TYR A 137 5.18 13.03 -5.15
C TYR A 137 3.82 12.84 -5.81
N ASN A 138 3.66 13.29 -7.04
CA ASN A 138 2.56 12.84 -7.88
C ASN A 138 2.98 11.58 -8.66
N ARG A 139 2.03 10.96 -9.35
CA ARG A 139 2.28 9.71 -10.10
C ARG A 139 3.34 9.84 -11.18
N GLY A 140 3.48 11.02 -11.77
CA GLY A 140 4.45 11.29 -12.84
C GLY A 140 5.87 11.55 -12.36
N GLN A 141 6.09 11.67 -11.05
CA GLN A 141 7.38 12.03 -10.47
C GLN A 141 8.21 10.81 -10.03
N ILE A 142 8.06 9.69 -10.72
CA ILE A 142 8.77 8.46 -10.37
C ILE A 142 10.29 8.61 -10.45
N PHE A 143 10.79 9.38 -11.41
CA PHE A 143 12.23 9.61 -11.55
C PHE A 143 12.77 10.46 -10.40
N LYS A 144 12.04 11.49 -10.01
CA LYS A 144 12.39 12.31 -8.84
C LYS A 144 12.40 11.47 -7.56
N PHE A 145 11.41 10.62 -7.40
CA PHE A 145 11.35 9.67 -6.29
C PHE A 145 12.59 8.76 -6.28
N GLY A 146 12.94 8.19 -7.43
CA GLY A 146 14.12 7.33 -7.56
C GLY A 146 15.41 8.03 -7.18
N ASP A 147 15.58 9.27 -7.61
CA ASP A 147 16.76 10.07 -7.27
C ASP A 147 16.81 10.37 -5.77
N ASP A 148 15.70 10.78 -5.18
CA ASP A 148 15.61 11.09 -3.76
C ASP A 148 15.81 9.84 -2.90
N LEU A 149 15.26 8.69 -3.32
CA LEU A 149 15.48 7.41 -2.65
C LEU A 149 16.95 7.00 -2.70
N THR A 150 17.58 7.19 -3.84
CA THR A 150 19.03 6.92 -3.99
C THR A 150 19.85 7.75 -3.03
N ASP A 151 19.57 9.05 -2.92
CA ASP A 151 20.25 9.93 -1.98
C ASP A 151 20.06 9.48 -0.52
N SER A 152 18.84 9.07 -0.18
CA SER A 152 18.53 8.56 1.16
C SER A 152 19.33 7.27 1.45
N MET A 153 19.38 6.37 0.49
CA MET A 153 20.14 5.12 0.64
C MET A 153 21.63 5.33 0.73
N ILE A 154 22.18 6.29 -0.01
CA ILE A 154 23.60 6.68 0.12
C ILE A 154 23.91 7.14 1.55
N LYS A 155 23.04 8.00 2.09
CA LYS A 155 23.18 8.46 3.48
C LYS A 155 23.09 7.30 4.47
N TYR A 156 22.16 6.37 4.26
CA TYR A 156 22.02 5.17 5.09
C TYR A 156 23.29 4.30 5.05
N LEU A 157 23.87 4.11 3.87
CA LEU A 157 25.11 3.33 3.74
C LEU A 157 26.28 4.00 4.46
N GLU A 158 26.38 5.33 4.43
CA GLU A 158 27.36 6.07 5.19
C GLU A 158 27.18 5.86 6.71
N GLN A 159 25.93 5.90 7.18
CA GLN A 159 25.61 5.64 8.59
C GLN A 159 26.00 4.24 9.03
N ILE A 160 25.79 3.24 8.21
CA ILE A 160 26.19 1.84 8.48
C ILE A 160 27.70 1.72 8.56
N ARG A 161 28.43 2.34 7.64
CA ARG A 161 29.90 2.33 7.62
C ARG A 161 30.47 2.96 8.88
N GLU A 162 29.89 4.06 9.35
CA GLU A 162 30.29 4.67 10.62
C GLU A 162 30.04 3.78 11.82
N ARG A 163 28.88 3.09 11.87
CA ARG A 163 28.57 2.13 12.94
C ARG A 163 29.59 0.97 12.94
N THR A 164 29.96 0.47 11.78
CA THR A 164 30.95 -0.60 11.64
C THR A 164 32.32 -0.15 12.12
N LYS A 165 32.73 1.07 11.80
CA LYS A 165 33.99 1.64 12.29
C LYS A 165 34.02 1.82 13.81
N LYS A 166 32.90 2.25 14.42
CA LYS A 166 32.80 2.42 15.88
C LYS A 166 32.77 1.07 16.63
N ALA A 167 32.29 0.01 15.99
CA ALA A 167 32.23 -1.34 16.58
C ALA A 167 33.56 -2.10 16.49
N SER A 168 34.47 -1.64 15.65
CA SER A 168 35.83 -2.19 15.54
C SER A 168 36.83 -1.32 16.30
#